data_1eff059d278ab28892f89a87fa13bb00
#
_entry.id   1eff059d278ab28892f89a87fa13bb00
#
_cell.length_a   1.000
_cell.length_b   1.000
_cell.length_c   1.000
_cell.angle_alpha   90.00
_cell.angle_beta   90.00
_cell.angle_gamma   90.00
#
_symmetry.space_group_name_H-M   'P 1'
#
loop_
_entity.id
_entity.type
_entity.pdbx_description
1 polymer ?
#
loop_
_entity_poly.entity_id
_entity_poly.type
_entity_poly.pdbx_seq_one_letter_code
_entity_poly.pdbx_strand_id
1 'polypeptide(L)'
;MKILIVSATQFEVKPLLDFLGIAVPSIGINNANMDFEDKDVQVLITGVGMVNTAYMVGRHSLNHYDLVINVGVCGAFDRQLELGQLVHVTTDVLSEMGAEDGEEFLTYDQLNLPGEHIFSENYYTSNSLIDSLKKVKGITVNTVHGNEANIKKVQQLYKPDVESMEGAAFFAGCARSG
;
A
#
# COMPACT_ATOMS: atom_id res chain seq x y z
N MET A 1 -9.34 -5.80 20.30
CA MET A 1 -9.24 -5.20 18.94
C MET A 1 -8.49 -6.16 18.05
N LYS A 2 -9.03 -6.46 16.87
CA LYS A 2 -8.39 -7.34 15.87
C LYS A 2 -7.71 -6.52 14.79
N ILE A 3 -6.43 -6.77 14.58
CA ILE A 3 -5.59 -6.02 13.64
C ILE A 3 -5.02 -6.99 12.59
N LEU A 4 -5.17 -6.63 11.32
CA LEU A 4 -4.47 -7.30 10.23
C LEU A 4 -3.36 -6.38 9.71
N ILE A 5 -2.14 -6.88 9.77
CA ILE A 5 -0.98 -6.24 9.15
C ILE A 5 -0.73 -6.93 7.81
N VAL A 6 -0.72 -6.16 6.74
CA VAL A 6 -0.48 -6.64 5.37
C VAL A 6 0.88 -6.15 4.92
N SER A 7 1.67 -7.01 4.33
CA SER A 7 2.97 -6.66 3.77
C SER A 7 3.27 -7.50 2.54
N ALA A 8 4.03 -6.96 1.60
CA ALA A 8 4.43 -7.70 0.41
C ALA A 8 5.40 -8.84 0.76
N THR A 9 6.34 -8.60 1.66
CA THR A 9 7.40 -9.55 2.02
C THR A 9 7.63 -9.62 3.52
N GLN A 10 8.16 -10.76 3.97
CA GLN A 10 8.63 -10.90 5.36
C GLN A 10 9.76 -9.93 5.71
N PHE A 11 10.58 -9.55 4.72
CA PHE A 11 11.74 -8.67 4.93
C PHE A 11 11.32 -7.27 5.38
N GLU A 12 10.23 -6.75 4.82
CA GLU A 12 9.72 -5.41 5.13
C GLU A 12 9.21 -5.31 6.57
N VAL A 13 8.69 -6.39 7.12
CA VAL A 13 8.11 -6.46 8.47
C VAL A 13 8.94 -7.28 9.44
N LYS A 14 10.15 -7.72 9.04
CA LYS A 14 10.96 -8.58 9.88
C LYS A 14 11.19 -8.07 11.31
N PRO A 15 11.50 -6.78 11.54
CA PRO A 15 11.66 -6.29 12.91
C PRO A 15 10.38 -6.44 13.74
N LEU A 16 9.22 -6.26 13.12
CA LEU A 16 7.92 -6.44 13.78
C LEU A 16 7.67 -7.91 14.07
N LEU A 17 7.95 -8.82 13.13
CA LEU A 17 7.79 -10.26 13.32
C LEU A 17 8.68 -10.77 14.46
N ASP A 18 9.94 -10.32 14.50
CA ASP A 18 10.89 -10.66 15.57
C ASP A 18 10.40 -10.12 16.92
N PHE A 19 9.90 -8.89 16.97
CA PHE A 19 9.37 -8.27 18.19
C PHE A 19 8.12 -9.00 18.72
N LEU A 20 7.22 -9.39 17.81
CA LEU A 20 5.99 -10.11 18.15
C LEU A 20 6.21 -11.62 18.37
N GLY A 21 7.37 -12.16 18.01
CA GLY A 21 7.63 -13.60 18.05
C GLY A 21 6.77 -14.42 17.09
N ILE A 22 6.34 -13.81 15.97
CA ILE A 22 5.44 -14.42 14.99
C ILE A 22 6.26 -15.06 13.87
N ALA A 23 5.96 -16.33 13.56
CA ALA A 23 6.37 -16.96 12.31
C ALA A 23 5.25 -16.84 11.26
N VAL A 24 5.59 -16.33 10.09
CA VAL A 24 4.65 -16.23 8.96
C VAL A 24 5.18 -17.05 7.77
N PRO A 25 4.31 -17.59 6.91
CA PRO A 25 4.74 -18.22 5.65
C PRO A 25 5.31 -17.17 4.70
N SER A 26 6.04 -17.58 3.67
CA SER A 26 6.59 -16.68 2.63
C SER A 26 5.49 -15.92 1.90
N ILE A 27 4.33 -16.57 1.71
CA ILE A 27 3.09 -15.97 1.22
C ILE A 27 1.95 -16.62 2.01
N GLY A 28 1.04 -15.81 2.53
CA GLY A 28 -0.11 -16.26 3.30
C GLY A 28 -0.22 -15.55 4.65
N ILE A 29 -1.20 -15.99 5.43
CA ILE A 29 -1.47 -15.44 6.77
C ILE A 29 -0.91 -16.38 7.84
N ASN A 30 -0.44 -15.81 8.95
CA ASN A 30 -0.08 -16.61 10.12
C ASN A 30 -1.36 -17.21 10.74
N ASN A 31 -1.28 -18.49 11.13
CA ASN A 31 -2.40 -19.20 11.72
C ASN A 31 -2.58 -18.97 13.24
N ALA A 32 -1.61 -18.33 13.87
CA ALA A 32 -1.65 -18.03 15.29
C ALA A 32 -2.07 -16.59 15.50
N ASN A 33 -3.21 -16.39 16.15
CA ASN A 33 -3.54 -15.10 16.71
C ASN A 33 -2.51 -14.81 17.81
N MET A 34 -1.89 -13.65 17.73
CA MET A 34 -1.01 -13.19 18.79
C MET A 34 -1.74 -12.14 19.62
N ASP A 35 -1.92 -12.45 20.88
CA ASP A 35 -2.41 -11.47 21.85
C ASP A 35 -1.24 -10.56 22.25
N PHE A 36 -1.29 -9.31 21.79
CA PHE A 36 -0.34 -8.28 22.19
C PHE A 36 -1.11 -7.12 22.83
N GLU A 37 -0.92 -6.92 24.12
CA GLU A 37 -1.61 -5.88 24.90
C GLU A 37 -3.14 -5.89 24.67
N ASP A 38 -3.78 -7.05 24.83
CA ASP A 38 -5.22 -7.27 24.59
C ASP A 38 -5.67 -7.04 23.13
N LYS A 39 -4.74 -7.07 22.17
CA LYS A 39 -5.01 -6.98 20.74
C LYS A 39 -4.67 -8.29 20.05
N ASP A 40 -5.59 -8.76 19.23
CA ASP A 40 -5.40 -9.92 18.36
C ASP A 40 -4.75 -9.45 17.04
N VAL A 41 -3.48 -9.79 16.85
CA VAL A 41 -2.69 -9.34 15.68
C VAL A 41 -2.44 -10.51 14.75
N GLN A 42 -2.78 -10.32 13.48
CA GLN A 42 -2.44 -11.22 12.39
C GLN A 42 -1.59 -10.52 11.34
N VAL A 43 -0.74 -11.27 10.66
CA VAL A 43 0.13 -10.77 9.59
C VAL A 43 -0.13 -11.55 8.31
N LEU A 44 -0.43 -10.85 7.23
CA LEU A 44 -0.64 -11.38 5.88
C LEU A 44 0.52 -10.96 4.98
N ILE A 45 1.26 -11.93 4.46
CA ILE A 45 2.26 -11.71 3.42
C ILE A 45 1.63 -12.00 2.07
N THR A 46 1.53 -10.97 1.24
CA THR A 46 0.81 -11.04 -0.04
C THR A 46 1.67 -11.56 -1.19
N GLY A 47 2.97 -11.37 -1.13
CA GLY A 47 3.86 -11.37 -2.29
C GLY A 47 3.90 -9.99 -2.93
N VAL A 48 4.96 -9.72 -3.68
CA VAL A 48 5.20 -8.42 -4.34
C VAL A 48 4.22 -8.17 -5.47
N GLY A 49 3.77 -6.93 -5.57
CA GLY A 49 3.00 -6.40 -6.69
C GLY A 49 1.49 -6.37 -6.50
N MET A 50 0.86 -5.48 -7.26
CA MET A 50 -0.56 -5.16 -7.11
C MET A 50 -1.50 -6.34 -7.34
N VAL A 51 -1.16 -7.28 -8.23
CA VAL A 51 -1.99 -8.47 -8.51
C VAL A 51 -2.02 -9.41 -7.31
N ASN A 52 -0.86 -9.69 -6.71
CA ASN A 52 -0.76 -10.52 -5.53
C ASN A 52 -1.50 -9.90 -4.35
N THR A 53 -1.28 -8.60 -4.14
CA THR A 53 -1.91 -7.86 -3.04
C THR A 53 -3.43 -7.83 -3.19
N ALA A 54 -3.95 -7.46 -4.37
CA ALA A 54 -5.39 -7.46 -4.62
C ALA A 54 -6.04 -8.85 -4.41
N TYR A 55 -5.40 -9.91 -4.92
CA TYR A 55 -5.87 -11.27 -4.76
C TYR A 55 -5.87 -11.70 -3.29
N MET A 56 -4.75 -11.50 -2.59
CA MET A 56 -4.62 -11.94 -1.20
C MET A 56 -5.52 -11.15 -0.25
N VAL A 57 -5.63 -9.84 -0.42
CA VAL A 57 -6.54 -9.01 0.39
C VAL A 57 -8.00 -9.35 0.08
N GLY A 58 -8.36 -9.44 -1.21
CA GLY A 58 -9.73 -9.71 -1.63
C GLY A 58 -10.27 -11.11 -1.28
N ARG A 59 -9.40 -12.12 -1.13
CA ARG A 59 -9.82 -13.47 -0.69
C ARG A 59 -10.01 -13.60 0.82
N HIS A 60 -9.46 -12.68 1.61
CA HIS A 60 -9.65 -12.67 3.05
C HIS A 60 -10.86 -11.80 3.40
N SER A 61 -11.76 -12.34 4.24
CA SER A 61 -12.84 -11.55 4.80
C SER A 61 -12.27 -10.53 5.77
N LEU A 62 -12.36 -9.25 5.44
CA LEU A 62 -11.82 -8.19 6.28
C LEU A 62 -12.80 -7.70 7.35
N ASN A 63 -14.09 -8.06 7.25
CA ASN A 63 -15.17 -7.57 8.11
C ASN A 63 -15.01 -7.91 9.60
N HIS A 64 -14.13 -8.84 9.94
CA HIS A 64 -13.86 -9.22 11.33
C HIS A 64 -12.60 -8.57 11.92
N TYR A 65 -11.91 -7.72 11.16
CA TYR A 65 -10.82 -6.89 11.66
C TYR A 65 -11.31 -5.49 11.97
N ASP A 66 -10.88 -4.96 13.11
CA ASP A 66 -11.16 -3.57 13.49
C ASP A 66 -10.23 -2.60 12.76
N LEU A 67 -9.05 -3.07 12.35
CA LEU A 67 -8.04 -2.29 11.65
C LEU A 67 -7.23 -3.18 10.69
N VAL A 68 -7.05 -2.70 9.46
CA VAL A 68 -6.19 -3.32 8.46
C VAL A 68 -5.15 -2.31 8.01
N ILE A 69 -3.88 -2.65 8.12
CA ILE A 69 -2.76 -1.74 7.83
C ILE A 69 -1.83 -2.38 6.81
N ASN A 70 -1.52 -1.68 5.72
CA ASN A 70 -0.44 -2.06 4.82
C ASN A 70 0.88 -1.43 5.29
N VAL A 71 1.91 -2.25 5.45
CA VAL A 71 3.24 -1.85 5.95
C VAL A 71 4.29 -2.35 4.98
N GLY A 72 5.18 -1.47 4.54
CA GLY A 72 6.21 -1.83 3.59
C GLY A 72 7.20 -0.69 3.35
N VAL A 73 7.97 -0.79 2.28
CA VAL A 73 8.90 0.24 1.83
C VAL A 73 8.37 0.91 0.57
N CYS A 74 8.72 2.17 0.38
CA CYS A 74 8.36 2.95 -0.81
C CYS A 74 9.55 3.76 -1.32
N GLY A 75 9.55 4.06 -2.62
CA GLY A 75 10.45 5.02 -3.22
C GLY A 75 9.92 6.44 -3.03
N ALA A 76 10.79 7.42 -2.75
CA ALA A 76 10.40 8.80 -2.57
C ALA A 76 10.70 9.65 -3.80
N PHE A 77 9.67 10.31 -4.34
CA PHE A 77 9.80 11.40 -5.31
C PHE A 77 10.07 12.73 -4.60
N ASP A 78 9.45 12.95 -3.44
CA ASP A 78 9.71 14.11 -2.60
C ASP A 78 11.09 14.01 -1.94
N ARG A 79 12.01 14.86 -2.39
CA ARG A 79 13.40 14.91 -1.88
C ARG A 79 13.52 15.46 -0.46
N GLN A 80 12.44 15.94 0.14
CA GLN A 80 12.40 16.37 1.53
C GLN A 80 12.15 15.20 2.50
N LEU A 81 11.77 14.03 1.98
CA LEU A 81 11.65 12.81 2.76
C LEU A 81 13.02 12.20 3.00
N GLU A 82 13.33 11.94 4.26
CA GLU A 82 14.59 11.31 4.65
C GLU A 82 14.54 9.79 4.42
N LEU A 83 15.69 9.17 4.18
CA LEU A 83 15.78 7.71 4.08
C LEU A 83 15.39 7.08 5.41
N GLY A 84 14.44 6.14 5.36
CA GLY A 84 13.88 5.47 6.53
C GLY A 84 12.84 6.29 7.29
N GLN A 85 12.46 7.47 6.78
CA GLN A 85 11.35 8.23 7.35
C GLN A 85 10.04 7.46 7.21
N LEU A 86 9.28 7.38 8.31
CA LEU A 86 7.95 6.82 8.29
C LEU A 86 6.95 7.85 7.76
N VAL A 87 6.13 7.45 6.81
CA VAL A 87 5.09 8.30 6.19
C VAL A 87 3.74 7.60 6.21
N HIS A 88 2.67 8.37 6.15
CA HIS A 88 1.30 7.87 6.07
C HIS A 88 0.75 8.16 4.67
N VAL A 89 0.61 7.11 3.85
CA VAL A 89 -0.02 7.22 2.53
C VAL A 89 -1.52 7.29 2.71
N THR A 90 -2.12 8.43 2.37
CA THR A 90 -3.56 8.68 2.54
C THR A 90 -4.35 8.51 1.23
N THR A 91 -3.67 8.59 0.11
CA THR A 91 -4.25 8.41 -1.23
C THR A 91 -3.23 7.73 -2.13
N ASP A 92 -3.66 6.78 -2.94
CA ASP A 92 -2.81 6.07 -3.88
C ASP A 92 -3.48 5.92 -5.25
N VAL A 93 -2.70 5.98 -6.31
CA VAL A 93 -3.19 5.99 -7.70
C VAL A 93 -2.58 4.83 -8.48
N LEU A 94 -3.40 4.10 -9.23
CA LEU A 94 -2.94 3.15 -10.25
C LEU A 94 -2.40 3.94 -11.46
N SER A 95 -1.16 4.39 -11.37
CA SER A 95 -0.58 5.37 -12.30
C SER A 95 -0.27 4.82 -13.70
N GLU A 96 -0.19 3.50 -13.84
CA GLU A 96 0.08 2.83 -15.12
C GLU A 96 -1.19 2.45 -15.89
N MET A 97 -2.38 2.78 -15.35
CA MET A 97 -3.64 2.57 -16.05
C MET A 97 -3.90 3.70 -17.04
N GLY A 98 -3.76 3.38 -18.33
CA GLY A 98 -3.88 4.35 -19.40
C GLY A 98 -3.56 3.73 -20.76
N ALA A 99 -3.21 4.56 -21.73
CA ALA A 99 -2.78 4.14 -23.05
C ALA A 99 -1.62 4.99 -23.56
N GLU A 100 -0.73 4.38 -24.33
CA GLU A 100 0.28 5.12 -25.08
C GLU A 100 -0.30 5.67 -26.38
N ASP A 101 -0.04 6.94 -26.68
CA ASP A 101 -0.33 7.59 -27.96
C ASP A 101 0.95 8.27 -28.46
N GLY A 102 1.73 7.52 -29.23
CA GLY A 102 3.07 7.94 -29.65
C GLY A 102 4.02 8.08 -28.47
N GLU A 103 4.45 9.30 -28.17
CA GLU A 103 5.34 9.60 -27.03
C GLU A 103 4.57 10.03 -25.78
N GLU A 104 3.27 10.22 -25.89
CA GLU A 104 2.40 10.65 -24.79
C GLU A 104 1.76 9.44 -24.09
N PHE A 105 1.46 9.64 -22.81
CA PHE A 105 0.66 8.71 -22.02
C PHE A 105 -0.66 9.36 -21.70
N LEU A 106 -1.75 8.77 -22.21
CA LEU A 106 -3.12 9.16 -21.91
C LEU A 106 -3.55 8.49 -20.59
N THR A 107 -3.81 9.31 -19.59
CA THR A 107 -4.20 8.82 -18.27
C THR A 107 -5.60 8.22 -18.29
N TYR A 108 -5.93 7.49 -17.23
CA TYR A 108 -7.25 6.91 -16.99
C TYR A 108 -8.38 7.93 -17.19
N ASP A 109 -8.21 9.15 -16.62
CA ASP A 109 -9.19 10.23 -16.71
C ASP A 109 -9.33 10.79 -18.11
N GLN A 110 -8.22 10.95 -18.86
CA GLN A 110 -8.25 11.42 -20.24
C GLN A 110 -8.96 10.44 -21.19
N LEU A 111 -8.88 9.14 -20.87
CA LEU A 111 -9.57 8.08 -21.62
C LEU A 111 -11.04 7.90 -21.20
N ASN A 112 -11.49 8.56 -20.14
CA ASN A 112 -12.83 8.38 -19.54
C ASN A 112 -13.16 6.89 -19.27
N LEU A 113 -12.20 6.14 -18.76
CA LEU A 113 -12.41 4.72 -18.46
C LEU A 113 -13.37 4.53 -17.28
N PRO A 114 -14.24 3.51 -17.31
CA PRO A 114 -15.18 3.26 -16.23
C PRO A 114 -14.50 2.60 -15.02
N GLY A 115 -14.83 3.03 -13.81
CA GLY A 115 -14.35 2.47 -12.56
C GLY A 115 -13.50 3.44 -11.76
N GLU A 116 -12.63 2.92 -10.91
CA GLU A 116 -11.79 3.69 -10.00
C GLU A 116 -10.33 3.35 -10.20
N HIS A 117 -9.49 4.37 -10.17
CA HIS A 117 -8.03 4.25 -10.26
C HIS A 117 -7.32 5.04 -9.14
N ILE A 118 -8.07 5.83 -8.38
CA ILE A 118 -7.61 6.58 -7.21
C ILE A 118 -8.33 6.02 -5.99
N PHE A 119 -7.56 5.64 -4.99
CA PHE A 119 -8.08 5.08 -3.75
C PHE A 119 -7.56 5.88 -2.57
N SER A 120 -8.39 6.04 -1.55
CA SER A 120 -8.03 6.77 -0.34
C SER A 120 -8.27 5.90 0.88
N GLU A 121 -7.57 6.23 1.95
CA GLU A 121 -7.79 5.60 3.23
C GLU A 121 -9.24 5.75 3.70
N ASN A 122 -9.72 4.72 4.39
CA ASN A 122 -11.00 4.74 5.09
C ASN A 122 -10.74 4.57 6.60
N TYR A 123 -10.05 5.56 7.18
CA TYR A 123 -9.61 5.52 8.56
C TYR A 123 -10.30 6.61 9.37
N TYR A 124 -11.10 6.20 10.35
CA TYR A 124 -11.92 7.10 11.15
C TYR A 124 -11.51 7.14 12.63
N THR A 125 -10.45 6.45 13.00
CA THR A 125 -10.00 6.37 14.39
C THR A 125 -8.84 7.34 14.62
N SER A 126 -8.91 8.17 15.64
CA SER A 126 -7.79 9.03 16.01
C SER A 126 -6.71 8.21 16.72
N ASN A 127 -5.50 8.29 16.19
CA ASN A 127 -4.31 7.72 16.82
C ASN A 127 -3.18 8.75 16.72
N SER A 128 -2.72 9.24 17.85
CA SER A 128 -1.75 10.34 17.91
C SER A 128 -0.44 10.04 17.19
N LEU A 129 0.00 8.79 17.14
CA LEU A 129 1.21 8.40 16.40
C LEU A 129 0.96 8.47 14.90
N ILE A 130 -0.11 7.86 14.39
CA ILE A 130 -0.46 7.90 12.97
C ILE A 130 -0.74 9.35 12.52
N ASP A 131 -1.47 10.10 13.35
CA ASP A 131 -1.81 11.50 13.07
C ASP A 131 -0.58 12.42 13.01
N SER A 132 0.51 12.04 13.69
CA SER A 132 1.79 12.78 13.66
C SER A 132 2.65 12.49 12.43
N LEU A 133 2.35 11.42 11.68
CA LEU A 133 3.12 11.07 10.48
C LEU A 133 2.86 12.07 9.35
N LYS A 134 3.88 12.31 8.55
CA LYS A 134 3.72 13.12 7.32
C LYS A 134 2.77 12.38 6.38
N LYS A 135 1.65 13.02 6.07
CA LYS A 135 0.69 12.52 5.09
C LYS A 135 1.24 12.73 3.69
N VAL A 136 1.14 11.71 2.85
CA VAL A 136 1.69 11.69 1.50
C VAL A 136 0.72 11.06 0.51
N LYS A 137 0.88 11.42 -0.77
CA LYS A 137 0.20 10.81 -1.91
C LYS A 137 1.10 9.77 -2.56
N GLY A 138 0.61 8.54 -2.68
CA GLY A 138 1.28 7.44 -3.36
C GLY A 138 0.86 7.27 -4.81
N ILE A 139 1.69 6.56 -5.55
CA ILE A 139 1.31 5.86 -6.79
C ILE A 139 1.71 4.39 -6.68
N THR A 140 0.91 3.53 -7.30
CA THR A 140 1.21 2.11 -7.40
C THR A 140 1.63 1.77 -8.82
N VAL A 141 2.76 1.07 -8.93
CA VAL A 141 3.41 0.73 -10.20
C VAL A 141 3.81 -0.75 -10.25
N ASN A 142 3.93 -1.31 -11.46
CA ASN A 142 4.52 -2.64 -11.66
C ASN A 142 6.05 -2.58 -11.76
N THR A 143 6.58 -1.41 -12.10
CA THR A 143 8.03 -1.19 -12.25
C THR A 143 8.40 0.11 -11.57
N VAL A 144 9.22 0.03 -10.52
CA VAL A 144 9.72 1.22 -9.82
C VAL A 144 10.60 2.07 -10.73
N HIS A 145 10.48 3.38 -10.59
CA HIS A 145 11.14 4.32 -11.48
C HIS A 145 12.62 4.51 -11.09
N GLY A 146 13.51 4.21 -12.04
CA GLY A 146 14.96 4.46 -11.93
C GLY A 146 15.52 5.36 -13.06
N ASN A 147 14.66 5.72 -14.04
CA ASN A 147 15.04 6.58 -15.16
C ASN A 147 14.54 8.01 -14.92
N GLU A 148 15.44 8.99 -15.00
CA GLU A 148 15.14 10.38 -14.68
C GLU A 148 14.05 11.00 -15.60
N ALA A 149 14.02 10.62 -16.88
CA ALA A 149 13.01 11.12 -17.82
C ALA A 149 11.61 10.58 -17.46
N ASN A 150 11.52 9.30 -17.09
CA ASN A 150 10.26 8.68 -16.65
C ASN A 150 9.81 9.24 -15.31
N ILE A 151 10.73 9.46 -14.36
CA ILE A 151 10.44 10.12 -13.09
C ILE A 151 9.80 11.49 -13.32
N LYS A 152 10.37 12.31 -14.22
CA LYS A 152 9.82 13.63 -14.56
C LYS A 152 8.43 13.55 -15.17
N LYS A 153 8.19 12.59 -16.10
CA LYS A 153 6.86 12.38 -16.70
C LYS A 153 5.82 12.05 -15.62
N VAL A 154 6.11 11.11 -14.75
CA VAL A 154 5.20 10.68 -13.67
C VAL A 154 4.94 11.81 -12.68
N GLN A 155 5.99 12.57 -12.31
CA GLN A 155 5.83 13.73 -11.43
C GLN A 155 4.94 14.83 -12.05
N GLN A 156 5.00 15.04 -13.36
CA GLN A 156 4.14 16.00 -14.06
C GLN A 156 2.68 15.54 -14.09
N LEU A 157 2.44 14.25 -14.33
CA LEU A 157 1.09 13.69 -14.47
C LEU A 157 0.37 13.56 -13.12
N TYR A 158 1.04 13.01 -12.11
CA TYR A 158 0.37 12.58 -10.88
C TYR A 158 0.79 13.37 -9.64
N LYS A 159 1.94 14.06 -9.69
CA LYS A 159 2.54 14.78 -8.56
C LYS A 159 2.59 13.92 -7.28
N PRO A 160 3.14 12.72 -7.36
CA PRO A 160 3.22 11.82 -6.21
C PRO A 160 4.36 12.24 -5.27
N ASP A 161 4.21 11.94 -3.99
CA ASP A 161 5.27 12.05 -3.00
C ASP A 161 6.11 10.76 -2.96
N VAL A 162 5.43 9.61 -3.10
CA VAL A 162 6.04 8.26 -3.00
C VAL A 162 5.48 7.31 -4.06
N GLU A 163 6.20 6.20 -4.30
CA GLU A 163 5.72 5.07 -5.11
C GLU A 163 5.89 3.74 -4.36
N SER A 164 4.96 2.83 -4.58
CA SER A 164 5.02 1.44 -4.12
C SER A 164 4.55 0.49 -5.22
N MET A 165 4.57 -0.81 -4.95
CA MET A 165 4.03 -1.81 -5.87
C MET A 165 2.67 -2.38 -5.39
N GLU A 166 2.13 -1.93 -4.27
CA GLU A 166 0.97 -2.55 -3.59
C GLU A 166 -0.14 -1.58 -3.18
N GLY A 167 0.19 -0.32 -2.89
CA GLY A 167 -0.67 0.59 -2.13
C GLY A 167 -2.09 0.74 -2.65
N ALA A 168 -2.27 1.10 -3.92
CA ALA A 168 -3.61 1.24 -4.52
C ALA A 168 -4.36 -0.11 -4.57
N ALA A 169 -3.65 -1.23 -4.78
CA ALA A 169 -4.25 -2.56 -4.78
C ALA A 169 -4.73 -2.97 -3.38
N PHE A 170 -3.99 -2.59 -2.34
CA PHE A 170 -4.41 -2.76 -0.95
C PHE A 170 -5.69 -1.96 -0.65
N PHE A 171 -5.71 -0.68 -0.96
CA PHE A 171 -6.89 0.17 -0.76
C PHE A 171 -8.11 -0.34 -1.53
N ALA A 172 -7.92 -0.73 -2.81
CA ALA A 172 -8.99 -1.31 -3.63
C ALA A 172 -9.55 -2.61 -3.03
N GLY A 173 -8.68 -3.47 -2.51
CA GLY A 173 -9.07 -4.70 -1.82
C GLY A 173 -9.89 -4.41 -0.56
N CYS A 174 -9.45 -3.47 0.27
CA CYS A 174 -10.15 -3.06 1.48
C CYS A 174 -11.52 -2.44 1.16
N ALA A 175 -11.61 -1.54 0.17
CA ALA A 175 -12.86 -0.87 -0.20
C ALA A 175 -13.94 -1.83 -0.74
N ARG A 176 -13.54 -2.98 -1.30
CA ARG A 176 -14.46 -3.96 -1.90
C ARG A 176 -14.74 -5.17 -1.02
N SER A 177 -14.09 -5.27 0.13
CA SER A 177 -14.25 -6.40 1.07
C SER A 177 -15.20 -6.08 2.23
N GLY A 178 -15.73 -4.85 2.31
CA GLY A 178 -16.62 -4.34 3.36
C GLY A 178 -18.09 -4.51 3.06
#